data_88790ef6cd3b36f48c6b5f734fa71fbe
#
_entry.id   88790ef6cd3b36f48c6b5f734fa71fbe
#
_cell.length_a   1.000
_cell.length_b   1.000
_cell.length_c   1.000
_cell.angle_alpha   90.00
_cell.angle_beta   90.00
_cell.angle_gamma   90.00
#
_symmetry.space_group_name_H-M   'P 1'
#
loop_
_entity.id
_entity.type
_entity.pdbx_description
1 polymer ?
#
loop_
_entity_poly.entity_id
_entity_poly.type
_entity_poly.pdbx_seq_one_letter_code
_entity_poly.pdbx_strand_id
1 'polypeptide(L)'
;MPGDPNVARKIAVAAQELHQVAALPVRVRNGNVEVCLVTTRETRRWTVPKGWPMKGLKDHQAAAVEAEQEAGLIGRTSKASIGDYLYWKRRESHFDLVRVAVYRLDVEQHAVQWREMGQREVRWFLNDDAAALVDEAGLSALIEAISA
;
A
#
# COMPACT_ATOMS: atom_id res chain seq x y z
N MET A 1 -8.14 35.57 17.86
CA MET A 1 -9.41 35.22 18.49
C MET A 1 -9.58 33.71 18.54
N PRO A 2 -9.84 33.16 19.70
CA PRO A 2 -10.02 31.70 19.76
C PRO A 2 -11.26 31.32 18.97
N GLY A 3 -11.13 30.30 18.12
CA GLY A 3 -12.24 29.75 17.37
C GLY A 3 -13.27 29.10 18.29
N ASP A 4 -14.49 28.96 17.79
CA ASP A 4 -15.54 28.23 18.47
C ASP A 4 -15.09 26.78 18.71
N PRO A 5 -15.09 26.28 19.98
CA PRO A 5 -14.74 24.88 20.27
C PRO A 5 -15.57 23.87 19.49
N ASN A 6 -16.82 24.19 19.16
CA ASN A 6 -17.69 23.31 18.39
C ASN A 6 -17.24 23.21 16.93
N VAL A 7 -16.72 24.27 16.35
CA VAL A 7 -16.17 24.26 14.99
C VAL A 7 -14.92 23.41 14.93
N ALA A 8 -14.01 23.58 15.90
CA ALA A 8 -12.80 22.77 15.99
C ALA A 8 -13.11 21.27 16.14
N ARG A 9 -14.13 20.94 16.97
CA ARG A 9 -14.54 19.55 17.15
C ARG A 9 -15.14 18.96 15.86
N LYS A 10 -15.95 19.72 15.12
CA LYS A 10 -16.53 19.28 13.84
C LYS A 10 -15.42 19.05 12.79
N ILE A 11 -14.44 19.94 12.74
CA ILE A 11 -13.29 19.80 11.83
C ILE A 11 -12.50 18.54 12.19
N ALA A 12 -12.22 18.30 13.48
CA ALA A 12 -11.48 17.11 13.93
C ALA A 12 -12.22 15.81 13.57
N VAL A 13 -13.56 15.77 13.70
CA VAL A 13 -14.37 14.62 13.30
C VAL A 13 -14.36 14.43 11.78
N ALA A 14 -14.47 15.52 11.01
CA ALA A 14 -14.43 15.48 9.55
C ALA A 14 -13.07 15.07 9.02
N ALA A 15 -11.98 15.32 9.78
CA ALA A 15 -10.62 14.93 9.42
C ALA A 15 -10.23 13.55 9.97
N GLN A 16 -11.20 12.72 10.38
CA GLN A 16 -10.95 11.38 10.88
C GLN A 16 -10.23 10.54 9.85
N GLU A 17 -9.18 9.83 10.29
CA GLU A 17 -8.41 8.94 9.43
C GLU A 17 -9.26 7.77 8.94
N LEU A 18 -9.11 7.46 7.67
CA LEU A 18 -9.57 6.21 7.10
C LEU A 18 -8.42 5.20 7.13
N HIS A 19 -8.76 3.91 7.07
CA HIS A 19 -7.77 2.84 7.15
C HIS A 19 -7.82 1.93 5.93
N GLN A 20 -6.65 1.70 5.35
CA GLN A 20 -6.46 0.71 4.28
C GLN A 20 -5.39 -0.30 4.69
N VAL A 21 -5.28 -1.36 3.92
CA VAL A 21 -4.27 -2.40 4.06
C VAL A 21 -3.50 -2.53 2.76
N ALA A 22 -2.21 -2.79 2.86
CA ALA A 22 -1.34 -2.95 1.69
C ALA A 22 -0.43 -4.15 1.87
N ALA A 23 -0.07 -4.76 0.75
CA ALA A 23 1.00 -5.74 0.70
C ALA A 23 2.26 -5.05 0.16
N LEU A 24 3.40 -5.30 0.80
CA LEU A 24 4.70 -4.97 0.25
C LEU A 24 5.30 -6.26 -0.29
N PRO A 25 5.21 -6.50 -1.62
CA PRO A 25 5.69 -7.74 -2.21
C PRO A 25 7.20 -7.77 -2.30
N VAL A 26 7.80 -8.82 -1.79
CA VAL A 26 9.25 -8.98 -1.67
C VAL A 26 9.68 -10.29 -2.30
N ARG A 27 10.81 -10.27 -3.00
CA ARG A 27 11.55 -11.47 -3.41
C ARG A 27 13.03 -11.21 -3.24
N VAL A 28 13.80 -12.29 -3.09
CA VAL A 28 15.26 -12.21 -3.09
C VAL A 28 15.75 -12.86 -4.38
N ARG A 29 16.54 -12.13 -5.15
CA ARG A 29 17.04 -12.58 -6.44
C ARG A 29 18.52 -12.25 -6.55
N ASN A 30 19.36 -13.28 -6.75
CA ASN A 30 20.82 -13.12 -6.82
C ASN A 30 21.39 -12.40 -5.58
N GLY A 31 20.84 -12.68 -4.39
CA GLY A 31 21.25 -12.04 -3.14
C GLY A 31 20.68 -10.64 -2.92
N ASN A 32 19.95 -10.07 -3.89
CA ASN A 32 19.37 -8.75 -3.80
C ASN A 32 17.90 -8.82 -3.39
N VAL A 33 17.51 -7.90 -2.51
CA VAL A 33 16.11 -7.73 -2.15
C VAL A 33 15.43 -6.88 -3.21
N GLU A 34 14.37 -7.42 -3.79
CA GLU A 34 13.54 -6.71 -4.74
C GLU A 34 12.13 -6.58 -4.21
N VAL A 35 11.49 -5.45 -4.52
CA VAL A 35 10.08 -5.22 -4.20
C VAL A 35 9.31 -4.93 -5.48
N CYS A 36 8.04 -5.36 -5.49
CA CYS A 36 7.18 -5.11 -6.62
C CYS A 36 6.32 -3.87 -6.35
N LEU A 37 6.33 -2.95 -7.26
CA LEU A 37 5.44 -1.79 -7.25
C LEU A 37 4.43 -1.90 -8.37
N VAL A 38 3.30 -1.24 -8.16
CA VAL A 38 2.24 -1.08 -9.16
C VAL A 38 1.99 0.40 -9.39
N THR A 39 1.44 0.76 -10.53
CA THR A 39 1.03 2.15 -10.78
C THR A 39 -0.42 2.34 -10.37
N THR A 40 -0.74 3.54 -9.88
CA THR A 40 -2.13 3.96 -9.71
C THR A 40 -2.79 4.06 -11.09
N ARG A 41 -4.10 3.77 -11.17
CA ARG A 41 -4.78 3.70 -12.46
C ARG A 41 -4.90 5.05 -13.18
N GLU A 42 -5.15 6.11 -12.43
CA GLU A 42 -5.38 7.43 -13.04
C GLU A 42 -4.09 8.24 -13.19
N THR A 43 -3.34 8.38 -12.10
CA THR A 43 -2.16 9.26 -12.08
C THR A 43 -0.86 8.54 -12.43
N ARG A 44 -0.89 7.23 -12.56
CA ARG A 44 0.27 6.39 -12.92
C ARG A 44 1.47 6.57 -12.00
N ARG A 45 1.22 6.83 -10.71
CA ARG A 45 2.28 6.92 -9.70
C ARG A 45 2.60 5.54 -9.16
N TRP A 46 3.87 5.31 -8.85
CA TRP A 46 4.31 4.05 -8.25
C TRP A 46 3.85 3.97 -6.79
N THR A 47 3.30 2.81 -6.44
CA THR A 47 2.81 2.52 -5.10
C THR A 47 2.81 1.01 -4.88
N VAL A 48 2.24 0.56 -3.76
CA VAL A 48 2.06 -0.86 -3.45
C VAL A 48 0.59 -1.25 -3.62
N PRO A 49 0.31 -2.55 -3.87
CA PRO A 49 -1.07 -3.02 -3.88
C PRO A 49 -1.75 -2.74 -2.55
N LYS A 50 -2.93 -2.13 -2.59
CA LYS A 50 -3.65 -1.74 -1.37
C LYS A 50 -5.14 -1.60 -1.64
N GLY A 51 -5.90 -1.70 -0.58
CA GLY A 51 -7.34 -1.50 -0.62
C GLY A 51 -7.95 -1.43 0.77
N TRP A 52 -9.26 -1.48 0.81
CA TRP A 52 -10.00 -1.43 2.04
C TRP A 52 -9.98 -2.77 2.77
N PRO A 53 -10.09 -2.79 4.12
CA PRO A 53 -10.29 -4.02 4.85
C PRO A 53 -11.50 -4.79 4.30
N MET A 54 -11.42 -6.11 4.33
CA MET A 54 -12.46 -6.97 3.77
C MET A 54 -13.19 -7.72 4.88
N LYS A 55 -14.52 -7.70 4.83
CA LYS A 55 -15.36 -8.41 5.79
C LYS A 55 -15.03 -9.91 5.77
N GLY A 56 -14.83 -10.49 6.95
CA GLY A 56 -14.54 -11.90 7.11
C GLY A 56 -13.07 -12.27 6.92
N LEU A 57 -12.20 -11.32 6.56
CA LEU A 57 -10.77 -11.54 6.41
C LEU A 57 -9.99 -10.72 7.44
N LYS A 58 -8.89 -11.28 7.92
CA LYS A 58 -7.90 -10.51 8.68
C LYS A 58 -7.20 -9.55 7.74
N ASP A 59 -6.63 -8.49 8.28
CA ASP A 59 -6.02 -7.43 7.46
C ASP A 59 -4.86 -7.95 6.60
N HIS A 60 -4.02 -8.84 7.11
CA HIS A 60 -2.95 -9.44 6.30
C HIS A 60 -3.50 -10.29 5.15
N GLN A 61 -4.66 -10.94 5.36
CA GLN A 61 -5.33 -11.72 4.31
C GLN A 61 -5.91 -10.80 3.23
N ALA A 62 -6.52 -9.70 3.64
CA ALA A 62 -7.03 -8.69 2.70
C ALA A 62 -5.89 -8.07 1.89
N ALA A 63 -4.74 -7.80 2.51
CA ALA A 63 -3.55 -7.31 1.81
C ALA A 63 -3.08 -8.32 0.74
N ALA A 64 -3.08 -9.62 1.06
CA ALA A 64 -2.74 -10.67 0.10
C ALA A 64 -3.70 -10.70 -1.08
N VAL A 65 -5.00 -10.52 -0.84
CA VAL A 65 -6.02 -10.45 -1.90
C VAL A 65 -5.75 -9.26 -2.82
N GLU A 66 -5.42 -8.10 -2.26
CA GLU A 66 -5.09 -6.93 -3.07
C GLU A 66 -3.87 -7.16 -3.97
N ALA A 67 -2.83 -7.81 -3.46
CA ALA A 67 -1.64 -8.14 -4.25
C ALA A 67 -1.98 -9.08 -5.41
N GLU A 68 -2.83 -10.06 -5.18
CA GLU A 68 -3.27 -10.98 -6.24
C GLU A 68 -4.12 -10.27 -7.28
N GLN A 69 -5.10 -9.46 -6.86
CA GLN A 69 -6.01 -8.77 -7.77
C GLN A 69 -5.34 -7.67 -8.58
N GLU A 70 -4.45 -6.89 -7.97
CA GLU A 70 -3.80 -5.76 -8.63
C GLU A 70 -2.56 -6.15 -9.42
N ALA A 71 -1.81 -7.14 -8.94
CA ALA A 71 -0.48 -7.46 -9.47
C ALA A 71 -0.26 -8.94 -9.83
N GLY A 72 -1.20 -9.81 -9.53
CA GLY A 72 -1.06 -11.24 -9.80
C GLY A 72 -0.03 -11.93 -8.90
N LEU A 73 0.29 -11.35 -7.74
CA LEU A 73 1.31 -11.87 -6.84
C LEU A 73 0.68 -12.72 -5.75
N ILE A 74 1.21 -13.91 -5.55
CA ILE A 74 0.73 -14.90 -4.59
C ILE A 74 1.91 -15.30 -3.70
N GLY A 75 1.67 -15.37 -2.39
CA GLY A 75 2.71 -15.76 -1.46
C GLY A 75 2.21 -15.72 -0.02
N ARG A 76 3.14 -15.57 0.91
CA ARG A 76 2.86 -15.53 2.35
C ARG A 76 3.00 -14.14 2.91
N THR A 77 1.93 -13.63 3.55
CA THR A 77 2.00 -12.37 4.27
C THR A 77 2.44 -12.57 5.71
N SER A 78 3.17 -11.59 6.24
CA SER A 78 3.38 -11.48 7.68
C SER A 78 2.02 -11.28 8.36
N LYS A 79 1.84 -11.90 9.54
CA LYS A 79 0.60 -11.74 10.30
C LYS A 79 0.51 -10.37 10.95
N ALA A 80 1.65 -9.85 11.41
CA ALA A 80 1.77 -8.50 11.95
C ALA A 80 2.19 -7.54 10.84
N SER A 81 1.70 -6.30 10.91
CA SER A 81 2.15 -5.26 9.98
C SER A 81 3.63 -4.95 10.23
N ILE A 82 4.34 -4.57 9.18
CA ILE A 82 5.73 -4.09 9.28
C ILE A 82 5.79 -2.60 9.57
N GLY A 83 4.67 -1.93 9.56
CA GLY A 83 4.51 -0.51 9.82
C GLY A 83 3.31 0.05 9.09
N ASP A 84 3.17 1.34 9.17
CA ASP A 84 2.10 2.04 8.45
C ASP A 84 2.63 3.34 7.84
N TYR A 85 1.87 3.90 6.92
CA TYR A 85 2.15 5.20 6.35
C TYR A 85 0.85 5.95 6.08
N LEU A 86 0.96 7.25 5.88
CA LEU A 86 -0.18 8.14 5.60
C LEU A 86 -0.10 8.64 4.17
N TYR A 87 -1.26 8.77 3.54
CA TYR A 87 -1.36 9.49 2.28
C TYR A 87 -2.71 10.19 2.18
N TRP A 88 -2.76 11.21 1.31
CA TRP A 88 -3.98 11.93 1.01
C TRP A 88 -4.64 11.31 -0.21
N LYS A 89 -5.79 10.66 0.01
CA LYS A 89 -6.57 10.08 -1.08
C LYS A 89 -7.42 11.18 -1.72
N ARG A 90 -7.19 11.39 -3.01
CA ARG A 90 -7.96 12.37 -3.76
C ARG A 90 -9.39 11.90 -3.97
N ARG A 91 -10.34 12.75 -3.64
CA ARG A 91 -11.75 12.60 -3.94
C ARG A 91 -12.16 13.69 -4.92
N GLU A 92 -13.42 13.65 -5.37
CA GLU A 92 -13.94 14.60 -6.33
C GLU A 92 -13.89 16.05 -5.79
N SER A 93 -14.27 16.26 -4.52
CA SER A 93 -14.38 17.59 -3.93
C SER A 93 -13.41 17.84 -2.77
N HIS A 94 -12.65 16.83 -2.32
CA HIS A 94 -11.77 16.95 -1.15
C HIS A 94 -10.74 15.82 -1.14
N PHE A 95 -9.88 15.84 -0.11
CA PHE A 95 -8.92 14.76 0.16
C PHE A 95 -9.28 14.10 1.48
N ASP A 96 -9.18 12.78 1.52
CA ASP A 96 -9.26 12.01 2.76
C ASP A 96 -7.85 11.62 3.21
N LEU A 97 -7.60 11.74 4.51
CA LEU A 97 -6.37 11.23 5.10
C LEU A 97 -6.54 9.73 5.34
N VAL A 98 -5.64 8.93 4.78
CA VAL A 98 -5.70 7.48 4.89
C VAL A 98 -4.42 6.96 5.55
N ARG A 99 -4.59 6.14 6.58
CA ARG A 99 -3.51 5.37 7.19
C ARG A 99 -3.51 3.97 6.60
N VAL A 100 -2.39 3.54 6.08
CA VAL A 100 -2.23 2.23 5.42
C VAL A 100 -1.36 1.35 6.28
N ALA A 101 -1.91 0.23 6.76
CA ALA A 101 -1.13 -0.81 7.42
C ALA A 101 -0.47 -1.69 6.37
N VAL A 102 0.84 -1.85 6.43
CA VAL A 102 1.61 -2.57 5.42
C VAL A 102 2.02 -3.94 5.94
N TYR A 103 1.76 -4.96 5.14
CA TYR A 103 2.12 -6.36 5.43
C TYR A 103 3.13 -6.84 4.39
N ARG A 104 4.24 -7.39 4.86
CA ARG A 104 5.22 -8.00 3.95
C ARG A 104 4.59 -9.23 3.30
N LEU A 105 4.70 -9.32 1.99
CA LEU A 105 4.30 -10.50 1.21
C LEU A 105 5.56 -11.12 0.59
N ASP A 106 5.96 -12.28 1.09
CA ASP A 106 7.03 -13.06 0.44
C ASP A 106 6.43 -13.78 -0.76
N VAL A 107 6.76 -13.30 -1.95
CA VAL A 107 6.15 -13.79 -3.19
C VAL A 107 6.67 -15.15 -3.56
N GLU A 108 5.76 -16.09 -3.78
CA GLU A 108 6.08 -17.46 -4.17
C GLU A 108 5.73 -17.73 -5.64
N GLN A 109 4.75 -17.01 -6.17
CA GLN A 109 4.23 -17.25 -7.51
C GLN A 109 3.69 -15.97 -8.13
N HIS A 110 3.91 -15.82 -9.44
CA HIS A 110 3.25 -14.78 -10.24
C HIS A 110 2.21 -15.46 -11.13
N ALA A 111 0.94 -15.09 -10.97
CA ALA A 111 -0.15 -15.66 -11.75
C ALA A 111 0.01 -15.30 -13.23
N VAL A 112 -0.48 -16.17 -14.11
CA VAL A 112 -0.50 -15.91 -15.55
C VAL A 112 -1.59 -14.90 -15.90
N GLN A 113 -2.70 -14.92 -15.16
CA GLN A 113 -3.82 -13.99 -15.32
C GLN A 113 -4.32 -13.57 -13.95
N TRP A 114 -4.72 -12.31 -13.81
CA TRP A 114 -5.29 -11.77 -12.59
C TRP A 114 -6.30 -10.67 -12.92
N ARG A 115 -7.10 -10.29 -11.92
CA ARG A 115 -8.29 -9.45 -12.09
C ARG A 115 -8.02 -8.12 -12.79
N GLU A 116 -7.01 -7.37 -12.36
CA GLU A 116 -6.71 -6.04 -12.90
C GLU A 116 -5.54 -6.05 -13.89
N MET A 117 -5.24 -7.21 -14.46
CA MET A 117 -4.18 -7.36 -15.45
C MET A 117 -4.35 -6.37 -16.60
N GLY A 118 -3.30 -5.64 -16.93
CA GLY A 118 -3.31 -4.63 -17.97
C GLY A 118 -3.82 -3.25 -17.55
N GLN A 119 -4.41 -3.12 -16.36
CA GLN A 119 -4.90 -1.84 -15.84
C GLN A 119 -3.80 -1.03 -15.15
N ARG A 120 -2.73 -1.69 -14.73
CA ARG A 120 -1.61 -1.10 -14.00
C ARG A 120 -0.31 -1.64 -14.57
N GLU A 121 0.77 -0.86 -14.53
CA GLU A 121 2.10 -1.44 -14.66
C GLU A 121 2.43 -2.19 -13.37
N VAL A 122 3.11 -3.32 -13.52
CA VAL A 122 3.59 -4.15 -12.41
C VAL A 122 5.08 -4.39 -12.67
N ARG A 123 5.94 -3.96 -11.76
CA ARG A 123 7.38 -4.04 -11.99
C ARG A 123 8.15 -4.30 -10.70
N TRP A 124 9.20 -5.10 -10.82
CA TRP A 124 10.15 -5.36 -9.74
C TRP A 124 11.29 -4.36 -9.78
N PHE A 125 11.69 -3.89 -8.61
CA PHE A 125 12.79 -2.97 -8.42
C PHE A 125 13.67 -3.44 -7.28
N LEU A 126 14.97 -3.11 -7.32
CA LEU A 126 15.78 -3.16 -6.10
C LEU A 126 15.09 -2.28 -5.04
N ASN A 127 15.18 -2.70 -3.77
CA ASN A 127 14.44 -1.97 -2.72
C ASN A 127 14.82 -0.49 -2.62
N ASP A 128 16.11 -0.14 -2.80
CA ASP A 128 16.52 1.26 -2.76
C ASP A 128 15.92 2.06 -3.92
N ASP A 129 15.85 1.48 -5.11
CA ASP A 129 15.23 2.13 -6.27
C ASP A 129 13.73 2.32 -6.06
N ALA A 130 13.07 1.30 -5.54
CA ALA A 130 11.65 1.38 -5.22
C ALA A 130 11.35 2.48 -4.20
N ALA A 131 12.17 2.58 -3.16
CA ALA A 131 12.02 3.61 -2.13
C ALA A 131 12.11 5.03 -2.71
N ALA A 132 12.94 5.22 -3.74
CA ALA A 132 13.08 6.51 -4.42
C ALA A 132 11.90 6.84 -5.35
N LEU A 133 11.14 5.84 -5.78
CA LEU A 133 10.05 6.01 -6.74
C LEU A 133 8.70 6.34 -6.12
N VAL A 134 8.47 5.97 -4.87
CA VAL A 134 7.20 6.23 -4.20
C VAL A 134 7.18 7.65 -3.61
N ASP A 135 6.02 8.27 -3.60
CA ASP A 135 5.89 9.66 -3.15
C ASP A 135 5.79 9.78 -1.62
N GLU A 136 5.22 8.78 -0.96
CA GLU A 136 4.97 8.83 0.47
C GLU A 136 6.25 8.51 1.25
N ALA A 137 6.69 9.46 2.09
CA ALA A 137 7.91 9.30 2.88
C ALA A 137 7.87 8.08 3.82
N GLY A 138 6.70 7.82 4.43
CA GLY A 138 6.53 6.67 5.30
C GLY A 138 6.65 5.34 4.55
N LEU A 139 6.09 5.25 3.36
CA LEU A 139 6.23 4.05 2.52
C LEU A 139 7.67 3.87 2.06
N SER A 140 8.31 4.95 1.63
CA SER A 140 9.73 4.93 1.24
C SER A 140 10.61 4.37 2.36
N ALA A 141 10.40 4.82 3.60
CA ALA A 141 11.14 4.35 4.75
C ALA A 141 10.93 2.84 5.01
N LEU A 142 9.70 2.36 4.88
CA LEU A 142 9.42 0.93 5.04
C LEU A 142 10.11 0.09 3.97
N ILE A 143 10.12 0.58 2.73
CA ILE A 143 10.78 -0.12 1.61
C ILE A 143 12.30 -0.16 1.83
N GLU A 144 12.92 0.94 2.25
CA GLU A 144 14.36 0.97 2.54
C GLU A 144 14.75 0.00 3.64
N ALA A 145 13.89 -0.19 4.64
CA ALA A 145 14.15 -1.04 5.80
C ALA A 145 13.97 -2.54 5.51
N ILE A 146 13.41 -2.91 4.36
CA ILE A 146 13.17 -4.32 4.00
C ILE A 146 14.51 -5.07 3.84
N SER A 147 14.58 -6.25 4.44
CA SER A 147 15.73 -7.15 4.32
C SER A 147 15.28 -8.53 3.82
N ALA A 148 16.25 -9.32 3.46
CA ALA A 148 16.00 -10.68 2.97
C ALA A 148 15.27 -11.55 4.00
#